data_37adceab437f25ae2aeddc6f79cc0031
#
_entry.id   37adceab437f25ae2aeddc6f79cc0031
#
_cell.length_a   1.000
_cell.length_b   1.000
_cell.length_c   1.000
_cell.angle_alpha   90.00
_cell.angle_beta   90.00
_cell.angle_gamma   90.00
#
_symmetry.space_group_name_H-M   'P 1'
#
loop_
_entity.id
_entity.type
_entity.pdbx_description
1 polymer ?
#
loop_
_entity_poly.entity_id
_entity_poly.type
_entity_poly.pdbx_seq_one_letter_code
_entity_poly.pdbx_strand_id
1 'polypeptide(L)'
;MLTQNNLASNVEAVKITAEPGTAMLSVLPIHHAFCLVMDWLKGFSLGATLCINDSLLHMVRNMSIFKPEIMLMVPMMIETIYKRLAAADPSIPKAVLAEKVFGGKLRIIFTGGAHLDPYYIDRFAEYGVEVLEGYGMSECSPVISNNTLENNKKGSIGKPLENAEIRFENGEILVKGSSVMKGYYQMPDETAETLKDGWLHTGDKGYMDEDGYLFINGRVKNLIILSNGENVSPEEIENKLALNPLIGEVIVTGEDNGLTARIYPEQAVVEAKALDAEAIQAQLQAFLDEYNRNQPTYRRITGLVVRKKSVYPQHNKKKSGDRMS
;
A
#
# COMPACT_ATOMS: atom_id res chain seq x y z
N MET A 1 -22.71 3.68 -2.85
CA MET A 1 -23.77 2.64 -2.57
C MET A 1 -23.38 1.37 -3.28
N LEU A 2 -23.14 0.30 -2.52
CA LEU A 2 -22.86 -1.03 -3.04
C LEU A 2 -24.10 -1.91 -2.90
N THR A 3 -24.34 -2.74 -3.89
CA THR A 3 -25.40 -3.74 -3.85
C THR A 3 -24.83 -5.07 -3.36
N GLN A 4 -25.70 -5.99 -2.94
CA GLN A 4 -25.29 -7.37 -2.63
C GLN A 4 -24.61 -8.03 -3.83
N ASN A 5 -25.09 -7.76 -5.04
CA ASN A 5 -24.48 -8.29 -6.25
C ASN A 5 -23.05 -7.76 -6.48
N ASN A 6 -22.81 -6.47 -6.20
CA ASN A 6 -21.43 -5.92 -6.30
C ASN A 6 -20.48 -6.66 -5.37
N LEU A 7 -20.89 -6.88 -4.10
CA LEU A 7 -20.08 -7.59 -3.11
C LEU A 7 -19.87 -9.06 -3.50
N ALA A 8 -20.95 -9.77 -3.86
CA ALA A 8 -20.90 -11.18 -4.22
C ALA A 8 -20.02 -11.43 -5.44
N SER A 9 -20.17 -10.61 -6.50
CA SER A 9 -19.35 -10.74 -7.71
C SER A 9 -17.87 -10.47 -7.44
N ASN A 10 -17.55 -9.57 -6.51
CA ASN A 10 -16.16 -9.32 -6.13
C ASN A 10 -15.58 -10.50 -5.33
N VAL A 11 -16.33 -11.04 -4.38
CA VAL A 11 -15.95 -12.25 -3.62
C VAL A 11 -15.70 -13.43 -4.56
N GLU A 12 -16.53 -13.63 -5.58
CA GLU A 12 -16.39 -14.71 -6.54
C GLU A 12 -15.16 -14.53 -7.44
N ALA A 13 -14.95 -13.31 -7.94
CA ALA A 13 -13.88 -13.00 -8.89
C ALA A 13 -12.46 -13.07 -8.27
N VAL A 14 -12.31 -12.74 -6.99
CA VAL A 14 -11.00 -12.84 -6.32
C VAL A 14 -10.64 -14.31 -6.11
N LYS A 15 -9.53 -14.75 -6.71
CA LYS A 15 -9.04 -16.13 -6.58
C LYS A 15 -8.08 -16.22 -5.39
N ILE A 16 -8.47 -16.96 -4.37
CA ILE A 16 -7.64 -17.34 -3.22
C ILE A 16 -7.74 -18.85 -3.06
N THR A 17 -6.60 -19.53 -3.13
CA THR A 17 -6.53 -20.97 -2.91
C THR A 17 -6.37 -21.21 -1.41
N ALA A 18 -7.39 -21.78 -0.79
CA ALA A 18 -7.40 -22.14 0.62
C ALA A 18 -8.29 -23.38 0.82
N GLU A 19 -7.88 -24.26 1.72
CA GLU A 19 -8.67 -25.43 2.12
C GLU A 19 -9.73 -25.02 3.17
N PRO A 20 -10.89 -25.69 3.22
CA PRO A 20 -11.84 -25.49 4.31
C PRO A 20 -11.16 -25.66 5.68
N GLY A 21 -11.40 -24.72 6.58
CA GLY A 21 -10.75 -24.69 7.90
C GLY A 21 -9.42 -23.92 7.94
N THR A 22 -8.88 -23.45 6.80
CA THR A 22 -7.71 -22.55 6.78
C THR A 22 -7.91 -21.39 7.76
N ALA A 23 -6.95 -21.18 8.66
CA ALA A 23 -7.04 -20.11 9.64
C ALA A 23 -6.67 -18.75 9.02
N MET A 24 -7.56 -17.78 9.18
CA MET A 24 -7.35 -16.38 8.81
C MET A 24 -7.47 -15.51 10.04
N LEU A 25 -6.51 -14.61 10.27
CA LEU A 25 -6.58 -13.63 11.37
C LEU A 25 -6.98 -12.26 10.82
N SER A 26 -8.21 -11.84 11.15
CA SER A 26 -8.75 -10.55 10.76
C SER A 26 -8.22 -9.46 11.69
N VAL A 27 -7.40 -8.55 11.17
CA VAL A 27 -6.73 -7.46 11.91
C VAL A 27 -7.21 -6.08 11.48
N LEU A 28 -7.90 -5.99 10.35
CA LEU A 28 -8.40 -4.74 9.80
C LEU A 28 -9.78 -4.41 10.36
N PRO A 29 -10.18 -3.12 10.42
CA PRO A 29 -11.51 -2.74 10.86
C PRO A 29 -12.60 -3.25 9.89
N ILE A 30 -13.63 -3.96 10.41
CA ILE A 30 -14.69 -4.56 9.62
C ILE A 30 -15.53 -3.55 8.80
N HIS A 31 -15.56 -2.29 9.22
CA HIS A 31 -16.26 -1.24 8.46
C HIS A 31 -15.55 -0.81 7.18
N HIS A 32 -14.29 -1.20 6.98
CA HIS A 32 -13.61 -1.03 5.70
C HIS A 32 -13.99 -2.14 4.74
N ALA A 33 -14.30 -1.78 3.49
CA ALA A 33 -14.69 -2.72 2.44
C ALA A 33 -13.66 -3.84 2.25
N PHE A 34 -12.37 -3.53 2.35
CA PHE A 34 -11.29 -4.53 2.21
C PHE A 34 -11.40 -5.62 3.29
N CYS A 35 -11.62 -5.26 4.55
CA CYS A 35 -11.82 -6.24 5.62
C CYS A 35 -13.16 -6.98 5.45
N LEU A 36 -14.28 -6.24 5.33
CA LEU A 36 -15.59 -6.86 5.23
C LEU A 36 -15.65 -7.88 4.10
N VAL A 37 -15.17 -7.52 2.91
CA VAL A 37 -15.33 -8.36 1.73
C VAL A 37 -14.25 -9.44 1.66
N MET A 38 -12.99 -9.12 1.92
CA MET A 38 -11.89 -10.06 1.70
C MET A 38 -11.54 -10.92 2.93
N ASP A 39 -11.67 -10.41 4.17
CA ASP A 39 -11.53 -11.27 5.35
C ASP A 39 -12.81 -12.06 5.61
N TRP A 40 -13.97 -11.35 5.69
CA TRP A 40 -15.19 -11.96 6.18
C TRP A 40 -15.97 -12.68 5.09
N LEU A 41 -16.43 -11.98 4.05
CA LEU A 41 -17.28 -12.61 3.03
C LEU A 41 -16.48 -13.65 2.22
N LYS A 42 -15.24 -13.33 1.83
CA LYS A 42 -14.39 -14.27 1.13
C LYS A 42 -13.98 -15.43 2.04
N GLY A 43 -13.60 -15.18 3.30
CA GLY A 43 -13.30 -16.22 4.28
C GLY A 43 -14.47 -17.20 4.46
N PHE A 44 -15.70 -16.69 4.59
CA PHE A 44 -16.89 -17.55 4.66
C PHE A 44 -17.07 -18.36 3.37
N SER A 45 -16.89 -17.76 2.20
CA SER A 45 -17.01 -18.47 0.91
C SER A 45 -16.01 -19.60 0.75
N LEU A 46 -14.86 -19.51 1.41
CA LEU A 46 -13.80 -20.52 1.42
C LEU A 46 -13.99 -21.59 2.52
N GLY A 47 -14.96 -21.40 3.42
CA GLY A 47 -15.08 -22.24 4.62
C GLY A 47 -13.92 -22.07 5.60
N ALA A 48 -13.29 -20.88 5.60
CA ALA A 48 -12.13 -20.58 6.45
C ALA A 48 -12.55 -20.43 7.93
N THR A 49 -11.59 -20.65 8.83
CA THR A 49 -11.73 -20.31 10.25
C THR A 49 -11.28 -18.86 10.45
N LEU A 50 -12.24 -17.97 10.71
CA LEU A 50 -11.94 -16.55 10.97
C LEU A 50 -11.63 -16.34 12.44
N CYS A 51 -10.38 -15.96 12.74
CA CYS A 51 -9.93 -15.50 14.04
C CYS A 51 -10.00 -13.97 14.09
N ILE A 52 -10.61 -13.43 15.14
CA ILE A 52 -10.79 -11.98 15.27
C ILE A 52 -9.69 -11.43 16.19
N ASN A 53 -8.95 -10.45 15.70
CA ASN A 53 -7.94 -9.76 16.50
C ASN A 53 -8.62 -8.71 17.40
N ASP A 54 -8.31 -8.74 18.69
CA ASP A 54 -8.88 -7.82 19.69
C ASP A 54 -8.24 -6.42 19.65
N SER A 55 -6.97 -6.34 19.30
CA SER A 55 -6.21 -5.09 19.25
C SER A 55 -4.98 -5.23 18.36
N LEU A 56 -4.63 -4.18 17.60
CA LEU A 56 -3.38 -4.13 16.82
C LEU A 56 -2.14 -4.32 17.69
N LEU A 57 -2.18 -3.89 18.95
CA LEU A 57 -1.09 -4.11 19.92
C LEU A 57 -0.87 -5.60 20.23
N HIS A 58 -1.91 -6.41 20.10
CA HIS A 58 -1.87 -7.84 20.35
C HIS A 58 -1.66 -8.68 19.09
N MET A 59 -1.56 -8.06 17.91
CA MET A 59 -1.51 -8.77 16.63
C MET A 59 -0.46 -9.88 16.61
N VAL A 60 0.79 -9.58 16.96
CA VAL A 60 1.88 -10.59 16.95
C VAL A 60 1.60 -11.71 17.95
N ARG A 61 1.11 -11.39 19.17
CA ARG A 61 0.70 -12.41 20.15
C ARG A 61 -0.41 -13.30 19.58
N ASN A 62 -1.42 -12.69 18.95
CA ASN A 62 -2.55 -13.42 18.40
C ASN A 62 -2.16 -14.25 17.19
N MET A 63 -1.17 -13.82 16.38
CA MET A 63 -0.59 -14.66 15.32
C MET A 63 0.05 -15.93 15.89
N SER A 64 0.78 -15.87 17.00
CA SER A 64 1.36 -17.06 17.62
C SER A 64 0.31 -17.96 18.28
N ILE A 65 -0.83 -17.42 18.73
CA ILE A 65 -1.92 -18.22 19.33
C ILE A 65 -2.77 -18.88 18.25
N PHE A 66 -3.27 -18.12 17.28
CA PHE A 66 -4.20 -18.59 16.26
C PHE A 66 -3.51 -19.26 15.07
N LYS A 67 -2.21 -19.02 14.91
CA LYS A 67 -1.37 -19.60 13.83
C LYS A 67 -2.04 -19.45 12.46
N PRO A 68 -2.37 -18.23 12.03
CA PRO A 68 -3.04 -18.02 10.76
C PRO A 68 -2.13 -18.47 9.60
N GLU A 69 -2.76 -18.95 8.53
CA GLU A 69 -2.09 -19.29 7.27
C GLU A 69 -2.16 -18.17 6.26
N ILE A 70 -3.22 -17.36 6.34
CA ILE A 70 -3.49 -16.23 5.45
C ILE A 70 -3.87 -15.01 6.30
N MET A 71 -3.36 -13.84 5.94
CA MET A 71 -3.75 -12.58 6.55
C MET A 71 -3.90 -11.49 5.50
N LEU A 72 -4.81 -10.54 5.79
CA LEU A 72 -4.88 -9.27 5.08
C LEU A 72 -4.22 -8.19 5.93
N MET A 73 -3.29 -7.45 5.33
CA MET A 73 -2.57 -6.37 6.00
C MET A 73 -2.48 -5.14 5.09
N VAL A 74 -2.41 -3.96 5.70
CA VAL A 74 -2.00 -2.75 4.98
C VAL A 74 -0.48 -2.61 5.02
N PRO A 75 0.15 -1.92 4.05
CA PRO A 75 1.61 -1.77 3.96
C PRO A 75 2.27 -1.36 5.26
N MET A 76 1.71 -0.41 5.99
CA MET A 76 2.26 0.06 7.28
C MET A 76 2.39 -1.06 8.33
N MET A 77 1.51 -2.07 8.31
CA MET A 77 1.62 -3.22 9.23
C MET A 77 2.81 -4.10 8.82
N ILE A 78 2.98 -4.35 7.54
CA ILE A 78 4.11 -5.12 6.97
C ILE A 78 5.43 -4.43 7.33
N GLU A 79 5.54 -3.14 7.08
CA GLU A 79 6.71 -2.33 7.43
C GLU A 79 7.03 -2.39 8.93
N THR A 80 5.99 -2.26 9.77
CA THR A 80 6.15 -2.29 11.24
C THR A 80 6.63 -3.65 11.73
N ILE A 81 6.09 -4.74 11.17
CA ILE A 81 6.52 -6.10 11.51
C ILE A 81 7.97 -6.30 11.05
N TYR A 82 8.31 -5.87 9.82
CA TYR A 82 9.66 -6.00 9.31
C TYR A 82 10.69 -5.24 10.16
N LYS A 83 10.39 -4.01 10.59
CA LYS A 83 11.26 -3.23 11.48
C LYS A 83 11.58 -4.02 12.77
N ARG A 84 10.62 -4.73 13.33
CA ARG A 84 10.83 -5.59 14.51
C ARG A 84 11.67 -6.83 14.20
N LEU A 85 11.44 -7.45 13.04
CA LEU A 85 12.24 -8.61 12.59
C LEU A 85 13.69 -8.21 12.33
N ALA A 86 13.92 -7.07 11.70
CA ALA A 86 15.24 -6.53 11.39
C ALA A 86 16.03 -6.08 12.64
N ALA A 87 15.32 -5.72 13.71
CA ALA A 87 15.92 -5.36 15.00
C ALA A 87 16.24 -6.58 15.89
N ALA A 88 15.86 -7.79 15.49
CA ALA A 88 16.16 -8.99 16.25
C ALA A 88 17.66 -9.34 16.18
N ASP A 89 18.13 -10.12 17.16
CA ASP A 89 19.52 -10.62 17.17
C ASP A 89 19.83 -11.39 15.87
N PRO A 90 20.83 -10.96 15.08
CA PRO A 90 21.18 -11.61 13.81
C PRO A 90 21.61 -13.08 13.94
N SER A 91 21.97 -13.54 15.13
CA SER A 91 22.32 -14.94 15.40
C SER A 91 21.10 -15.87 15.42
N ILE A 92 19.88 -15.33 15.56
CA ILE A 92 18.65 -16.12 15.58
C ILE A 92 18.27 -16.51 14.14
N PRO A 93 18.14 -17.79 13.83
CA PRO A 93 17.73 -18.24 12.50
C PRO A 93 16.37 -17.65 12.10
N LYS A 94 16.22 -17.22 10.83
CA LYS A 94 14.98 -16.62 10.31
C LYS A 94 13.75 -17.52 10.50
N ALA A 95 13.90 -18.83 10.36
CA ALA A 95 12.82 -19.79 10.60
C ALA A 95 12.30 -19.73 12.05
N VAL A 96 13.19 -19.55 13.03
CA VAL A 96 12.83 -19.41 14.45
C VAL A 96 12.10 -18.10 14.70
N LEU A 97 12.57 -17.01 14.07
CA LEU A 97 11.88 -15.72 14.12
C LEU A 97 10.50 -15.79 13.45
N ALA A 98 10.39 -16.44 12.30
CA ALA A 98 9.13 -16.66 11.61
C ALA A 98 8.12 -17.42 12.48
N GLU A 99 8.56 -18.51 13.13
CA GLU A 99 7.71 -19.27 14.05
C GLU A 99 7.25 -18.39 15.23
N LYS A 100 8.16 -17.63 15.84
CA LYS A 100 7.87 -16.79 16.99
C LYS A 100 6.94 -15.63 16.65
N VAL A 101 7.11 -14.99 15.49
CA VAL A 101 6.36 -13.78 15.09
C VAL A 101 5.07 -14.14 14.38
N PHE A 102 5.09 -15.13 13.49
CA PHE A 102 3.98 -15.50 12.61
C PHE A 102 3.22 -16.74 13.05
N GLY A 103 3.62 -17.38 14.14
CA GLY A 103 3.01 -18.62 14.63
C GLY A 103 3.35 -19.87 13.84
N GLY A 104 4.27 -19.79 12.88
CA GLY A 104 4.84 -20.92 12.13
C GLY A 104 3.96 -21.46 11.00
N LYS A 105 2.77 -20.88 10.74
CA LYS A 105 1.88 -21.32 9.65
C LYS A 105 1.58 -20.26 8.61
N LEU A 106 1.89 -18.99 8.88
CA LEU A 106 1.64 -17.89 7.95
C LEU A 106 2.46 -18.10 6.67
N ARG A 107 1.78 -18.17 5.54
CA ARG A 107 2.39 -18.38 4.23
C ARG A 107 2.02 -17.29 3.23
N ILE A 108 0.87 -16.61 3.42
CA ILE A 108 0.38 -15.59 2.49
C ILE A 108 -0.10 -14.35 3.26
N ILE A 109 0.35 -13.20 2.81
CA ILE A 109 -0.21 -11.89 3.18
C ILE A 109 -0.74 -11.24 1.91
N PHE A 110 -2.05 -10.94 1.87
CA PHE A 110 -2.60 -10.05 0.87
C PHE A 110 -2.50 -8.61 1.38
N THR A 111 -2.00 -7.71 0.54
CA THR A 111 -1.84 -6.31 0.90
C THR A 111 -2.42 -5.39 -0.15
N GLY A 112 -2.90 -4.24 0.27
CA GLY A 112 -3.49 -3.22 -0.59
C GLY A 112 -3.90 -1.97 0.18
N GLY A 113 -4.56 -1.04 -0.51
CA GLY A 113 -5.02 0.23 0.05
C GLY A 113 -3.95 1.32 0.15
N ALA A 114 -2.69 0.99 -0.05
CA ALA A 114 -1.56 1.91 -0.22
C ALA A 114 -0.43 1.19 -0.97
N HIS A 115 0.56 1.93 -1.44
CA HIS A 115 1.75 1.34 -2.06
C HIS A 115 2.61 0.61 -1.01
N LEU A 116 3.09 -0.58 -1.38
CA LEU A 116 4.14 -1.30 -0.66
C LEU A 116 5.41 -1.29 -1.51
N ASP A 117 6.54 -0.88 -0.94
CA ASP A 117 7.79 -1.01 -1.69
C ASP A 117 8.17 -2.49 -1.87
N PRO A 118 8.55 -2.92 -3.08
CA PRO A 118 8.96 -4.30 -3.37
C PRO A 118 10.07 -4.85 -2.46
N TYR A 119 10.87 -3.98 -1.85
CA TYR A 119 11.85 -4.35 -0.84
C TYR A 119 11.23 -5.21 0.28
N TYR A 120 10.04 -4.85 0.79
CA TYR A 120 9.40 -5.60 1.86
C TYR A 120 8.92 -6.97 1.41
N ILE A 121 8.49 -7.11 0.15
CA ILE A 121 8.11 -8.40 -0.44
C ILE A 121 9.30 -9.37 -0.36
N ASP A 122 10.48 -8.92 -0.82
CA ASP A 122 11.71 -9.72 -0.74
C ASP A 122 12.08 -10.10 0.68
N ARG A 123 11.91 -9.15 1.60
CA ARG A 123 12.26 -9.40 3.01
C ARG A 123 11.33 -10.42 3.66
N PHE A 124 10.02 -10.41 3.36
CA PHE A 124 9.08 -11.40 3.90
C PHE A 124 9.29 -12.79 3.30
N ALA A 125 9.64 -12.87 2.02
CA ALA A 125 10.00 -14.14 1.37
C ALA A 125 11.17 -14.87 2.07
N GLU A 126 12.11 -14.13 2.66
CA GLU A 126 13.20 -14.69 3.46
C GLU A 126 12.73 -15.41 4.74
N TYR A 127 11.51 -15.11 5.20
CA TYR A 127 10.86 -15.77 6.33
C TYR A 127 9.81 -16.80 5.91
N GLY A 128 9.74 -17.13 4.60
CA GLY A 128 8.79 -18.08 4.03
C GLY A 128 7.36 -17.55 3.90
N VAL A 129 7.18 -16.23 3.85
CA VAL A 129 5.87 -15.58 3.72
C VAL A 129 5.81 -14.85 2.38
N GLU A 130 4.85 -15.25 1.53
CA GLU A 130 4.54 -14.57 0.26
C GLU A 130 3.67 -13.36 0.52
N VAL A 131 4.06 -12.20 0.01
CA VAL A 131 3.27 -10.96 0.06
C VAL A 131 2.74 -10.67 -1.34
N LEU A 132 1.41 -10.66 -1.46
CA LEU A 132 0.68 -10.49 -2.72
C LEU A 132 -0.05 -9.16 -2.70
N GLU A 133 0.35 -8.26 -3.61
CA GLU A 133 -0.28 -6.94 -3.72
C GLU A 133 -1.56 -7.01 -4.53
N GLY A 134 -2.55 -6.22 -4.11
CA GLY A 134 -3.78 -5.99 -4.83
C GLY A 134 -4.15 -4.52 -4.83
N TYR A 135 -5.01 -4.15 -5.76
CA TYR A 135 -5.52 -2.80 -5.93
C TYR A 135 -7.03 -2.78 -5.92
N GLY A 136 -7.54 -1.72 -5.35
CA GLY A 136 -8.97 -1.47 -5.35
C GLY A 136 -9.37 -0.27 -4.53
N MET A 137 -10.67 -0.03 -4.51
CA MET A 137 -11.31 1.07 -3.81
C MET A 137 -12.73 0.68 -3.40
N SER A 138 -13.30 1.38 -2.43
CA SER A 138 -14.65 1.07 -1.92
C SER A 138 -15.68 1.05 -3.03
N GLU A 139 -15.52 1.90 -4.03
CA GLU A 139 -16.39 2.03 -5.21
C GLU A 139 -16.38 0.78 -6.11
N CYS A 140 -15.43 -0.13 -5.92
CA CYS A 140 -15.29 -1.40 -6.66
C CYS A 140 -15.44 -2.66 -5.80
N SER A 141 -15.93 -2.57 -4.56
CA SER A 141 -16.40 -3.68 -3.70
C SER A 141 -15.39 -4.72 -3.17
N PRO A 142 -14.13 -4.46 -2.86
CA PRO A 142 -13.28 -3.33 -3.23
C PRO A 142 -12.27 -3.64 -4.32
N VAL A 143 -11.99 -4.95 -4.67
CA VAL A 143 -10.83 -5.37 -5.46
C VAL A 143 -11.05 -5.17 -6.94
N ILE A 144 -10.09 -4.58 -7.62
CA ILE A 144 -10.03 -4.39 -9.07
C ILE A 144 -9.03 -5.35 -9.69
N SER A 145 -7.87 -5.50 -9.05
CA SER A 145 -6.80 -6.41 -9.49
C SER A 145 -6.04 -6.98 -8.30
N ASN A 146 -5.44 -8.13 -8.47
CA ASN A 146 -4.56 -8.71 -7.46
C ASN A 146 -3.52 -9.64 -8.07
N ASN A 147 -2.36 -9.76 -7.40
CA ASN A 147 -1.42 -10.85 -7.60
C ASN A 147 -1.97 -12.13 -6.94
N THR A 148 -1.63 -13.29 -7.52
CA THR A 148 -1.91 -14.62 -6.96
C THR A 148 -0.60 -15.41 -6.86
N LEU A 149 -0.59 -16.57 -6.22
CA LEU A 149 0.61 -17.41 -6.16
C LEU A 149 1.10 -17.84 -7.55
N GLU A 150 0.16 -18.08 -8.48
CA GLU A 150 0.46 -18.53 -9.85
C GLU A 150 0.82 -17.35 -10.78
N ASN A 151 0.29 -16.17 -10.49
CA ASN A 151 0.46 -14.96 -11.30
C ASN A 151 0.88 -13.81 -10.38
N ASN A 152 2.18 -13.75 -10.07
CA ASN A 152 2.76 -12.72 -9.22
C ASN A 152 3.86 -11.98 -9.98
N LYS A 153 3.73 -10.66 -10.09
CA LYS A 153 4.76 -9.78 -10.64
C LYS A 153 5.04 -8.67 -9.63
N LYS A 154 6.20 -8.76 -9.02
CA LYS A 154 6.64 -7.83 -7.99
C LYS A 154 6.60 -6.37 -8.46
N GLY A 155 6.06 -5.48 -7.64
CA GLY A 155 5.88 -4.06 -7.95
C GLY A 155 4.65 -3.78 -8.82
N SER A 156 3.93 -4.81 -9.30
CA SER A 156 2.61 -4.67 -9.90
C SER A 156 1.51 -4.81 -8.86
N ILE A 157 0.36 -4.28 -9.17
CA ILE A 157 -0.89 -4.49 -8.41
C ILE A 157 -1.70 -5.68 -8.93
N GLY A 158 -1.04 -6.59 -9.66
CA GLY A 158 -1.60 -7.82 -10.20
C GLY A 158 -2.38 -7.63 -11.49
N LYS A 159 -3.05 -8.70 -11.92
CA LYS A 159 -3.93 -8.70 -13.09
C LYS A 159 -5.34 -8.27 -12.72
N PRO A 160 -6.09 -7.63 -13.63
CA PRO A 160 -7.49 -7.34 -13.42
C PRO A 160 -8.28 -8.60 -13.08
N LEU A 161 -9.28 -8.45 -12.21
CA LEU A 161 -10.24 -9.53 -11.96
C LEU A 161 -11.05 -9.84 -13.21
N GLU A 162 -11.52 -11.07 -13.34
CA GLU A 162 -12.32 -11.54 -14.49
C GLU A 162 -13.61 -10.74 -14.71
N ASN A 163 -14.13 -10.10 -13.65
CA ASN A 163 -15.34 -9.27 -13.69
C ASN A 163 -15.05 -7.77 -13.82
N ALA A 164 -13.80 -7.38 -14.13
CA ALA A 164 -13.36 -6.00 -14.28
C ALA A 164 -12.74 -5.77 -15.66
N GLU A 165 -13.33 -4.86 -16.42
CA GLU A 165 -12.75 -4.31 -17.64
C GLU A 165 -11.93 -3.08 -17.28
N ILE A 166 -10.74 -2.96 -17.85
CA ILE A 166 -9.82 -1.82 -17.62
C ILE A 166 -9.62 -1.04 -18.93
N ARG A 167 -9.68 0.27 -18.83
CA ARG A 167 -9.31 1.21 -19.89
C ARG A 167 -8.44 2.31 -19.32
N PHE A 168 -7.61 2.90 -20.14
CA PHE A 168 -6.78 4.05 -19.79
C PHE A 168 -7.23 5.28 -20.57
N GLU A 169 -7.39 6.41 -19.87
CA GLU A 169 -7.69 7.70 -20.48
C GLU A 169 -6.77 8.76 -19.88
N ASN A 170 -5.90 9.37 -20.69
CA ASN A 170 -4.84 10.28 -20.26
C ASN A 170 -3.96 9.70 -19.12
N GLY A 171 -3.77 8.37 -19.12
CA GLY A 171 -3.06 7.63 -18.10
C GLY A 171 -3.86 7.33 -16.83
N GLU A 172 -5.10 7.81 -16.70
CA GLU A 172 -6.01 7.42 -15.62
C GLU A 172 -6.55 6.00 -15.86
N ILE A 173 -6.60 5.21 -14.79
CA ILE A 173 -7.21 3.88 -14.79
C ILE A 173 -8.73 4.04 -14.69
N LEU A 174 -9.45 3.52 -15.68
CA LEU A 174 -10.91 3.45 -15.70
C LEU A 174 -11.35 2.00 -15.55
N VAL A 175 -12.39 1.79 -14.75
CA VAL A 175 -12.89 0.45 -14.43
C VAL A 175 -14.38 0.34 -14.76
N LYS A 176 -14.75 -0.79 -15.39
CA LYS A 176 -16.14 -1.16 -15.62
C LYS A 176 -16.33 -2.62 -15.20
N GLY A 177 -17.44 -2.94 -14.57
CA GLY A 177 -17.73 -4.33 -14.18
C GLY A 177 -18.81 -4.46 -13.11
N SER A 178 -19.12 -5.70 -12.78
CA SER A 178 -20.21 -6.04 -11.84
C SER A 178 -19.92 -5.64 -10.39
N SER A 179 -18.65 -5.40 -10.05
CA SER A 179 -18.23 -4.92 -8.72
C SER A 179 -18.35 -3.40 -8.54
N VAL A 180 -18.56 -2.64 -9.63
CA VAL A 180 -18.62 -1.17 -9.58
C VAL A 180 -19.91 -0.71 -8.90
N MET A 181 -19.79 0.30 -8.04
CA MET A 181 -20.90 0.87 -7.26
C MET A 181 -22.04 1.42 -8.13
N LYS A 182 -23.20 1.58 -7.53
CA LYS A 182 -24.33 2.32 -8.14
C LYS A 182 -24.13 3.84 -8.17
N GLY A 183 -23.32 4.37 -7.27
CA GLY A 183 -23.08 5.79 -7.06
C GLY A 183 -23.00 6.15 -5.58
N TYR A 184 -22.76 7.42 -5.30
CA TYR A 184 -22.75 7.98 -3.94
C TYR A 184 -24.16 8.28 -3.45
N TYR A 185 -24.42 8.03 -2.16
CA TYR A 185 -25.74 8.23 -1.57
C TYR A 185 -26.08 9.71 -1.49
N GLN A 186 -27.17 10.13 -2.11
CA GLN A 186 -27.64 11.53 -2.17
C GLN A 186 -26.62 12.54 -2.74
N MET A 187 -25.70 12.05 -3.57
CA MET A 187 -24.66 12.87 -4.22
C MET A 187 -24.67 12.57 -5.73
N PRO A 188 -25.66 13.08 -6.47
CA PRO A 188 -25.79 12.79 -7.92
C PRO A 188 -24.69 13.43 -8.76
N ASP A 189 -24.23 14.62 -8.39
CA ASP A 189 -23.22 15.36 -9.14
C ASP A 189 -21.86 14.67 -9.04
N GLU A 190 -21.43 14.29 -7.82
CA GLU A 190 -20.22 13.54 -7.60
C GLU A 190 -20.28 12.14 -8.24
N THR A 191 -21.47 11.57 -8.25
CA THR A 191 -21.69 10.29 -8.97
C THR A 191 -21.49 10.46 -10.46
N ALA A 192 -22.04 11.51 -11.08
CA ALA A 192 -21.88 11.79 -12.49
C ALA A 192 -20.44 12.18 -12.88
N GLU A 193 -19.71 12.80 -11.96
CA GLU A 193 -18.27 13.08 -12.15
C GLU A 193 -17.41 11.82 -12.11
N THR A 194 -17.79 10.84 -11.28
CA THR A 194 -17.01 9.63 -11.05
C THR A 194 -17.41 8.48 -11.99
N LEU A 195 -18.70 8.37 -12.32
CA LEU A 195 -19.26 7.36 -13.24
C LEU A 195 -19.66 8.02 -14.55
N LYS A 196 -18.81 7.91 -15.58
CA LYS A 196 -19.07 8.48 -16.92
C LYS A 196 -19.16 7.36 -17.95
N ASP A 197 -20.21 7.36 -18.73
CA ASP A 197 -20.44 6.37 -19.82
C ASP A 197 -20.30 4.92 -19.37
N GLY A 198 -20.66 4.64 -18.11
CA GLY A 198 -20.56 3.32 -17.50
C GLY A 198 -19.15 2.93 -17.00
N TRP A 199 -18.20 3.86 -17.02
CA TRP A 199 -16.84 3.69 -16.48
C TRP A 199 -16.67 4.46 -15.19
N LEU A 200 -16.06 3.80 -14.21
CA LEU A 200 -15.59 4.43 -12.98
C LEU A 200 -14.23 5.08 -13.24
N HIS A 201 -14.14 6.37 -13.01
CA HIS A 201 -12.89 7.12 -12.97
C HIS A 201 -12.26 6.96 -11.60
N THR A 202 -11.14 6.23 -11.53
CA THR A 202 -10.52 5.89 -10.23
C THR A 202 -9.76 7.04 -9.61
N GLY A 203 -9.35 8.02 -10.41
CA GLY A 203 -8.44 9.08 -10.03
C GLY A 203 -6.98 8.61 -9.86
N ASP A 204 -6.69 7.34 -10.11
CA ASP A 204 -5.35 6.78 -10.04
C ASP A 204 -4.75 6.67 -11.46
N LYS A 205 -3.49 7.03 -11.62
CA LYS A 205 -2.74 6.87 -12.86
C LYS A 205 -1.96 5.56 -12.86
N GLY A 206 -1.91 4.94 -14.04
CA GLY A 206 -1.20 3.69 -14.18
C GLY A 206 -1.11 3.23 -15.63
N TYR A 207 -0.60 2.04 -15.81
CA TYR A 207 -0.50 1.37 -17.09
C TYR A 207 -0.61 -0.14 -16.91
N MET A 208 -0.82 -0.83 -18.00
CA MET A 208 -0.77 -2.29 -18.08
C MET A 208 0.42 -2.68 -18.95
N ASP A 209 1.20 -3.66 -18.51
CA ASP A 209 2.30 -4.19 -19.30
C ASP A 209 1.82 -5.25 -20.31
N GLU A 210 2.76 -5.76 -21.14
CA GLU A 210 2.49 -6.75 -22.18
C GLU A 210 2.00 -8.10 -21.62
N ASP A 211 2.32 -8.41 -20.35
CA ASP A 211 1.88 -9.62 -19.64
C ASP A 211 0.49 -9.45 -18.98
N GLY A 212 -0.11 -8.25 -19.06
CA GLY A 212 -1.41 -7.92 -18.52
C GLY A 212 -1.41 -7.56 -17.03
N TYR A 213 -0.25 -7.21 -16.45
CA TYR A 213 -0.16 -6.71 -15.09
C TYR A 213 -0.35 -5.21 -15.03
N LEU A 214 -1.12 -4.75 -14.05
CA LEU A 214 -1.36 -3.35 -13.77
C LEU A 214 -0.27 -2.77 -12.86
N PHE A 215 0.10 -1.53 -13.13
CA PHE A 215 1.01 -0.73 -12.32
C PHE A 215 0.39 0.63 -12.02
N ILE A 216 0.48 1.11 -10.79
CA ILE A 216 0.10 2.47 -10.41
C ILE A 216 1.35 3.34 -10.36
N ASN A 217 1.27 4.54 -10.94
CA ASN A 217 2.35 5.50 -10.91
C ASN A 217 1.94 6.87 -10.33
N GLY A 218 0.79 6.95 -9.66
CA GLY A 218 0.38 8.11 -8.88
C GLY A 218 -1.11 8.38 -8.91
N ARG A 219 -1.50 9.57 -8.42
CA ARG A 219 -2.87 10.07 -8.47
C ARG A 219 -3.01 11.25 -9.41
N VAL A 220 -4.12 11.30 -10.15
CA VAL A 220 -4.40 12.40 -11.09
C VAL A 220 -4.35 13.76 -10.39
N LYS A 221 -4.94 13.88 -9.18
CA LYS A 221 -5.02 15.12 -8.40
C LYS A 221 -3.72 15.52 -7.70
N ASN A 222 -2.76 14.60 -7.54
CA ASN A 222 -1.54 14.82 -6.77
C ASN A 222 -0.30 15.04 -7.63
N LEU A 223 -0.43 14.96 -8.95
CA LEU A 223 0.71 15.15 -9.83
C LEU A 223 1.28 16.56 -9.69
N ILE A 224 2.59 16.62 -9.55
CA ILE A 224 3.34 17.87 -9.66
C ILE A 224 3.57 18.12 -11.15
N ILE A 225 2.99 19.18 -11.67
CA ILE A 225 3.21 19.62 -13.05
C ILE A 225 4.40 20.59 -13.02
N LEU A 226 5.51 20.16 -13.58
CA LEU A 226 6.70 20.99 -13.66
C LEU A 226 6.59 22.01 -14.80
N SER A 227 7.41 23.08 -14.74
CA SER A 227 7.44 24.15 -15.74
C SER A 227 7.79 23.68 -17.16
N ASN A 228 8.45 22.54 -17.29
CA ASN A 228 8.74 21.90 -18.57
C ASN A 228 7.60 20.99 -19.11
N GLY A 229 6.46 20.93 -18.42
CA GLY A 229 5.29 20.13 -18.79
C GLY A 229 5.35 18.68 -18.32
N GLU A 230 6.43 18.24 -17.68
CA GLU A 230 6.54 16.88 -17.14
C GLU A 230 5.65 16.71 -15.89
N ASN A 231 5.02 15.55 -15.78
CA ASN A 231 4.20 15.16 -14.65
C ASN A 231 4.99 14.23 -13.72
N VAL A 232 5.13 14.60 -12.46
CA VAL A 232 5.83 13.81 -11.44
C VAL A 232 4.84 13.38 -10.37
N SER A 233 4.80 12.06 -10.10
CA SER A 233 4.10 11.54 -8.92
C SER A 233 5.00 11.72 -7.71
N PRO A 234 4.61 12.55 -6.75
CA PRO A 234 5.38 12.70 -5.52
C PRO A 234 5.37 11.44 -4.67
N GLU A 235 4.27 10.66 -4.68
CA GLU A 235 4.15 9.45 -3.90
C GLU A 235 5.20 8.40 -4.28
N GLU A 236 5.53 8.25 -5.56
CA GLU A 236 6.60 7.34 -6.00
C GLU A 236 7.96 7.72 -5.40
N ILE A 237 8.23 9.02 -5.33
CA ILE A 237 9.49 9.53 -4.77
C ILE A 237 9.47 9.37 -3.25
N GLU A 238 8.39 9.80 -2.59
CA GLU A 238 8.20 9.72 -1.14
C GLU A 238 8.39 8.29 -0.62
N ASN A 239 7.81 7.31 -1.32
CA ASN A 239 7.91 5.90 -0.96
C ASN A 239 9.36 5.40 -1.00
N LYS A 240 10.12 5.78 -2.04
CA LYS A 240 11.55 5.42 -2.14
C LYS A 240 12.40 6.11 -1.08
N LEU A 241 12.15 7.40 -0.82
CA LEU A 241 12.87 8.12 0.22
C LEU A 241 12.60 7.56 1.62
N ALA A 242 11.36 7.13 1.89
CA ALA A 242 10.94 6.54 3.16
C ALA A 242 11.64 5.21 3.52
N LEU A 243 12.36 4.57 2.58
CA LEU A 243 13.18 3.40 2.88
C LEU A 243 14.43 3.74 3.71
N ASN A 244 14.86 5.01 3.74
CA ASN A 244 15.96 5.42 4.60
C ASN A 244 15.51 5.45 6.07
N PRO A 245 16.17 4.69 6.97
CA PRO A 245 15.79 4.62 8.38
C PRO A 245 15.77 5.97 9.13
N LEU A 246 16.52 6.97 8.65
CA LEU A 246 16.54 8.31 9.24
C LEU A 246 15.29 9.13 8.87
N ILE A 247 14.50 8.69 7.89
CA ILE A 247 13.30 9.40 7.42
C ILE A 247 12.07 8.82 8.12
N GLY A 248 11.49 9.58 9.06
CA GLY A 248 10.23 9.23 9.71
C GLY A 248 9.02 9.56 8.85
N GLU A 249 9.03 10.78 8.25
CA GLU A 249 7.98 11.24 7.34
C GLU A 249 8.61 12.08 6.22
N VAL A 250 8.05 12.00 5.03
CA VAL A 250 8.49 12.80 3.88
C VAL A 250 7.30 13.23 3.03
N ILE A 251 7.36 14.48 2.56
CA ILE A 251 6.46 15.02 1.53
C ILE A 251 7.34 15.66 0.45
N VAL A 252 7.04 15.36 -0.80
CA VAL A 252 7.67 15.99 -1.97
C VAL A 252 6.72 17.02 -2.58
N THR A 253 7.21 18.23 -2.75
CA THR A 253 6.46 19.35 -3.35
C THR A 253 7.18 19.89 -4.58
N GLY A 254 6.42 20.37 -5.56
CA GLY A 254 6.96 21.15 -6.67
C GLY A 254 7.20 22.60 -6.21
N GLU A 255 8.37 23.13 -6.55
CA GLU A 255 8.72 24.55 -6.35
C GLU A 255 9.33 25.09 -7.66
N ASP A 256 9.51 26.40 -7.76
CA ASP A 256 9.93 27.09 -9.00
C ASP A 256 11.20 26.49 -9.65
N ASN A 257 12.08 25.92 -8.84
CA ASN A 257 13.34 25.34 -9.29
C ASN A 257 13.39 23.82 -9.30
N GLY A 258 12.25 23.12 -9.18
CA GLY A 258 12.18 21.66 -9.21
C GLY A 258 11.45 21.04 -8.03
N LEU A 259 11.92 19.89 -7.56
CA LEU A 259 11.27 19.14 -6.48
C LEU A 259 11.99 19.38 -5.15
N THR A 260 11.21 19.62 -4.09
CA THR A 260 11.70 19.81 -2.73
C THR A 260 11.20 18.68 -1.82
N ALA A 261 12.12 17.97 -1.16
CA ALA A 261 11.79 17.00 -0.12
C ALA A 261 11.71 17.69 1.25
N ARG A 262 10.55 17.58 1.91
CA ARG A 262 10.29 18.06 3.26
C ARG A 262 10.26 16.87 4.20
N ILE A 263 11.32 16.69 5.00
CA ILE A 263 11.57 15.49 5.79
C ILE A 263 11.45 15.79 7.28
N TYR A 264 10.66 14.97 7.98
CA TYR A 264 10.69 14.87 9.43
C TYR A 264 11.51 13.63 9.80
N PRO A 265 12.64 13.79 10.53
CA PRO A 265 13.50 12.66 10.88
C PRO A 265 12.83 11.69 11.85
N GLU A 266 13.19 10.40 11.75
CA GLU A 266 12.76 9.37 12.71
C GLU A 266 13.47 9.57 14.06
N GLN A 267 12.71 10.00 15.07
CA GLN A 267 13.26 10.45 16.36
C GLN A 267 14.02 9.32 17.08
N ALA A 268 13.52 8.09 17.00
CA ALA A 268 14.19 6.94 17.60
C ALA A 268 15.60 6.70 17.02
N VAL A 269 15.77 6.97 15.72
CA VAL A 269 17.08 6.84 15.04
C VAL A 269 17.99 8.01 15.41
N VAL A 270 17.43 9.22 15.49
CA VAL A 270 18.15 10.43 15.90
C VAL A 270 18.71 10.27 17.31
N GLU A 271 17.88 9.82 18.26
CA GLU A 271 18.28 9.58 19.65
C GLU A 271 19.31 8.44 19.76
N ALA A 272 19.06 7.31 19.12
CA ALA A 272 19.99 6.16 19.17
C ALA A 272 21.39 6.45 18.63
N LYS A 273 21.49 7.35 17.62
CA LYS A 273 22.76 7.75 17.00
C LYS A 273 23.30 9.07 17.56
N ALA A 274 22.61 9.70 18.51
CA ALA A 274 22.95 11.01 19.07
C ALA A 274 23.25 12.08 17.98
N LEU A 275 22.38 12.15 16.96
CA LEU A 275 22.58 13.05 15.83
C LEU A 275 22.12 14.47 16.18
N ASP A 276 22.96 15.46 15.94
CA ASP A 276 22.58 16.86 15.96
C ASP A 276 21.94 17.32 14.61
N ALA A 277 21.51 18.57 14.55
CA ALA A 277 20.82 19.09 13.37
C ALA A 277 21.73 19.13 12.12
N GLU A 278 23.01 19.40 12.30
CA GLU A 278 23.98 19.45 11.20
C GLU A 278 24.24 18.04 10.64
N ALA A 279 24.43 17.05 11.51
CA ALA A 279 24.61 15.65 11.12
C ALA A 279 23.37 15.08 10.42
N ILE A 280 22.17 15.42 10.88
CA ILE A 280 20.91 15.03 10.22
C ILE A 280 20.86 15.62 8.81
N GLN A 281 21.08 16.93 8.68
CA GLN A 281 21.06 17.63 7.39
C GLN A 281 22.08 17.01 6.42
N ALA A 282 23.32 16.77 6.88
CA ALA A 282 24.39 16.21 6.06
C ALA A 282 24.07 14.77 5.59
N GLN A 283 23.57 13.91 6.48
CA GLN A 283 23.24 12.53 6.12
C GLN A 283 22.05 12.47 5.14
N LEU A 284 21.03 13.31 5.33
CA LEU A 284 19.89 13.37 4.41
C LEU A 284 20.29 13.94 3.05
N GLN A 285 21.14 14.97 3.02
CA GLN A 285 21.65 15.52 1.76
C GLN A 285 22.46 14.48 0.98
N ALA A 286 23.38 13.78 1.64
CA ALA A 286 24.17 12.73 0.99
C ALA A 286 23.27 11.60 0.42
N PHE A 287 22.22 11.23 1.13
CA PHE A 287 21.26 10.26 0.65
C PHE A 287 20.45 10.77 -0.57
N LEU A 288 20.02 12.03 -0.57
CA LEU A 288 19.34 12.62 -1.72
C LEU A 288 20.26 12.75 -2.94
N ASP A 289 21.53 13.08 -2.73
CA ASP A 289 22.52 13.13 -3.81
C ASP A 289 22.72 11.76 -4.45
N GLU A 290 22.76 10.69 -3.65
CA GLU A 290 22.81 9.31 -4.15
C GLU A 290 21.53 8.93 -4.91
N TYR A 291 20.36 9.21 -4.34
CA TYR A 291 19.06 9.02 -5.00
C TYR A 291 19.04 9.71 -6.37
N ASN A 292 19.46 10.98 -6.43
CA ASN A 292 19.43 11.81 -7.63
C ASN A 292 20.34 11.28 -8.77
N ARG A 293 21.42 10.54 -8.46
CA ARG A 293 22.33 9.99 -9.50
C ARG A 293 21.60 9.07 -10.47
N ASN A 294 20.60 8.36 -10.00
CA ASN A 294 19.85 7.37 -10.78
C ASN A 294 18.50 7.92 -11.27
N GLN A 295 18.24 9.23 -11.12
CA GLN A 295 16.99 9.84 -11.53
C GLN A 295 17.17 10.72 -12.78
N PRO A 296 16.21 10.71 -13.72
CA PRO A 296 16.16 11.69 -14.78
C PRO A 296 16.04 13.09 -14.20
N THR A 297 16.53 14.09 -14.93
CA THR A 297 16.66 15.46 -14.42
C THR A 297 15.38 16.03 -13.81
N TYR A 298 14.23 15.77 -14.43
CA TYR A 298 12.93 16.27 -13.98
C TYR A 298 12.42 15.61 -12.70
N ARG A 299 13.01 14.47 -12.28
CA ARG A 299 12.64 13.76 -11.03
C ARG A 299 13.64 13.96 -9.89
N ARG A 300 14.68 14.76 -10.11
CA ARG A 300 15.69 15.02 -9.08
C ARG A 300 15.16 15.95 -8.01
N ILE A 301 15.47 15.62 -6.76
CA ILE A 301 15.20 16.47 -5.61
C ILE A 301 16.27 17.57 -5.58
N THR A 302 15.85 18.82 -5.78
CA THR A 302 16.74 19.98 -5.80
C THR A 302 16.73 20.73 -4.47
N GLY A 303 15.69 20.54 -3.64
CA GLY A 303 15.57 21.17 -2.33
C GLY A 303 15.42 20.16 -1.20
N LEU A 304 16.04 20.44 -0.03
CA LEU A 304 15.86 19.68 1.21
C LEU A 304 15.45 20.60 2.33
N VAL A 305 14.32 20.29 2.97
CA VAL A 305 13.84 20.98 4.18
C VAL A 305 13.68 19.97 5.31
N VAL A 306 14.57 20.02 6.31
CA VAL A 306 14.44 19.21 7.52
C VAL A 306 13.48 19.89 8.49
N ARG A 307 12.40 19.20 8.85
CA ARG A 307 11.34 19.70 9.70
C ARG A 307 11.54 19.28 11.17
N LYS A 308 11.18 20.20 12.08
CA LYS A 308 11.21 19.96 13.54
C LYS A 308 9.90 19.37 14.06
N LYS A 309 8.85 19.35 13.25
CA LYS A 309 7.51 18.81 13.62
C LYS A 309 7.04 17.89 12.52
N SER A 310 6.26 16.87 12.89
CA SER A 310 5.56 15.98 11.96
C SER A 310 4.89 16.77 10.84
N VAL A 311 4.98 16.26 9.62
CA VAL A 311 4.31 16.83 8.44
C VAL A 311 2.84 16.46 8.41
N TYR A 312 2.42 15.43 9.18
CA TYR A 312 1.03 15.00 9.30
C TYR A 312 0.44 15.41 10.65
N PRO A 313 -0.81 15.94 10.71
CA PRO A 313 -1.50 16.16 11.97
C PRO A 313 -1.62 14.86 12.77
N GLN A 314 -1.44 14.90 14.08
CA GLN A 314 -1.35 13.72 14.96
C GLN A 314 -2.58 12.78 14.93
N HIS A 315 -3.69 13.17 14.30
CA HIS A 315 -4.92 12.37 14.20
C HIS A 315 -5.09 11.60 12.88
N ASN A 316 -4.21 11.79 11.89
CA ASN A 316 -4.30 11.09 10.61
C ASN A 316 -2.91 10.64 10.13
N LYS A 317 -2.44 9.49 10.62
CA LYS A 317 -1.31 8.77 10.02
C LYS A 317 -1.67 8.07 8.69
N LYS A 318 -2.75 8.45 8.05
CA LYS A 318 -2.96 8.15 6.63
C LYS A 318 -2.20 9.20 5.85
N LYS A 319 -1.37 8.80 4.91
CA LYS A 319 -0.93 9.64 3.79
C LYS A 319 -2.21 10.12 3.09
N SER A 320 -2.85 11.18 3.64
CA SER A 320 -4.01 11.76 3.00
C SER A 320 -3.51 12.57 1.83
N GLY A 321 -4.11 12.40 0.68
CA GLY A 321 -3.82 13.19 -0.52
C GLY A 321 -4.16 14.68 -0.41
N ASP A 322 -4.47 15.18 0.79
CA ASP A 322 -4.66 16.61 1.05
C ASP A 322 -3.31 17.26 1.33
N ARG A 323 -2.67 17.70 0.27
CA ARG A 323 -1.53 18.60 0.32
C ARG A 323 -2.03 19.97 0.68
N MET A 324 -1.62 20.49 1.84
CA MET A 324 -1.87 21.87 2.19
C MET A 324 -1.31 22.78 1.09
N SER A 325 -2.19 23.58 0.50
CA SER A 325 -1.90 24.75 -0.32
C SER A 325 -1.10 25.79 0.48
#